data_33f27aad2757688085ab9e8355bc664e
#
_entry.id   33f27aad2757688085ab9e8355bc664e
#
_cell.length_a   1.000
_cell.length_b   1.000
_cell.length_c   1.000
_cell.angle_alpha   90.00
_cell.angle_beta   90.00
_cell.angle_gamma   90.00
#
_symmetry.space_group_name_H-M   'P 1'
#
loop_
_entity.id
_entity.type
_entity.pdbx_description
1 polymer ?
#
loop_
_entity_poly.entity_id
_entity_poly.type
_entity_poly.pdbx_seq_one_letter_code
_entity_poly.pdbx_strand_id
1 'polypeptide(L)'
;MALQAAFLFAAPIAVNAEEIVHDAEFYILKNQNGEKWAEQDKELDAKLAALEETFGRPPNIVYILWDDQQVGAIGNAMVQKNLGYETPRINAMAAEGMNFARMYSEPSCTPTRAAFLTGRHTVRHGMAVVGMPHEFGGLRAEEVKIAEVLSEAG
;
A
#
# COMPACT_ATOMS: atom_id res chain seq x y z
N MET A 1 51.01 -5.07 -15.09
CA MET A 1 50.07 -6.05 -14.44
C MET A 1 48.76 -5.33 -14.21
N ALA A 2 47.76 -5.59 -15.04
CA ALA A 2 46.44 -4.97 -14.93
C ALA A 2 45.53 -5.93 -14.12
N LEU A 3 45.03 -5.44 -12.99
CA LEU A 3 44.07 -6.18 -12.15
C LEU A 3 42.66 -6.05 -12.81
N GLN A 4 42.17 -7.13 -13.40
CA GLN A 4 40.75 -7.21 -13.82
C GLN A 4 39.91 -7.50 -12.60
N ALA A 5 39.09 -6.52 -12.18
CA ALA A 5 38.04 -6.71 -11.21
C ALA A 5 36.87 -7.45 -11.89
N ALA A 6 36.66 -8.70 -11.52
CA ALA A 6 35.48 -9.44 -11.94
C ALA A 6 34.28 -8.95 -11.13
N PHE A 7 33.35 -8.26 -11.79
CA PHE A 7 32.04 -7.99 -11.23
C PHE A 7 31.20 -9.29 -11.29
N LEU A 8 30.99 -9.88 -10.13
CA LEU A 8 29.99 -10.94 -9.96
C LEU A 8 28.62 -10.28 -10.01
N PHE A 9 27.95 -10.43 -11.15
CA PHE A 9 26.52 -10.17 -11.23
C PHE A 9 25.82 -11.25 -10.38
N ALA A 10 25.24 -10.84 -9.26
CA ALA A 10 24.30 -11.69 -8.55
C ALA A 10 23.10 -11.95 -9.48
N ALA A 11 22.85 -13.22 -9.78
CA ALA A 11 21.65 -13.60 -10.51
C ALA A 11 20.41 -13.17 -9.71
N PRO A 12 19.36 -12.67 -10.36
CA PRO A 12 18.13 -12.36 -9.66
C PRO A 12 17.63 -13.63 -8.97
N ILE A 13 17.38 -13.54 -7.67
CA ILE A 13 16.74 -14.61 -6.91
C ILE A 13 15.34 -14.74 -7.52
N ALA A 14 15.11 -15.84 -8.24
CA ALA A 14 13.77 -16.16 -8.68
C ALA A 14 12.96 -16.46 -7.40
N VAL A 15 12.18 -15.50 -6.94
CA VAL A 15 11.14 -15.72 -5.95
C VAL A 15 10.20 -16.71 -6.61
N ASN A 16 10.17 -17.96 -6.13
CA ASN A 16 9.10 -18.88 -6.45
C ASN A 16 7.83 -18.24 -5.87
N ALA A 17 7.10 -17.51 -6.71
CA ALA A 17 5.77 -17.10 -6.38
C ALA A 17 4.97 -18.38 -6.19
N GLU A 18 4.76 -18.80 -4.94
CA GLU A 18 3.71 -19.76 -4.63
C GLU A 18 2.46 -19.25 -5.32
N GLU A 19 1.79 -20.14 -6.05
CA GLU A 19 0.59 -19.78 -6.81
C GLU A 19 -0.42 -19.14 -5.84
N ILE A 20 -0.65 -17.83 -6.01
CA ILE A 20 -1.55 -17.07 -5.14
C ILE A 20 -2.95 -17.66 -5.32
N VAL A 21 -3.46 -18.31 -4.28
CA VAL A 21 -4.83 -18.84 -4.26
C VAL A 21 -5.76 -17.70 -3.91
N HIS A 22 -6.50 -17.23 -4.91
CA HIS A 22 -7.50 -16.19 -4.74
C HIS A 22 -8.82 -16.75 -4.24
N ASP A 23 -9.64 -15.90 -3.61
CA ASP A 23 -10.99 -16.25 -3.21
C ASP A 23 -11.99 -16.20 -4.40
N ALA A 24 -13.22 -16.62 -4.13
CA ALA A 24 -14.28 -16.66 -5.16
C ALA A 24 -14.60 -15.27 -5.70
N GLU A 25 -14.52 -14.22 -4.89
CA GLU A 25 -14.80 -12.84 -5.28
C GLU A 25 -13.79 -12.37 -6.33
N PHE A 26 -12.52 -12.66 -6.15
CA PHE A 26 -11.49 -12.33 -7.14
C PHE A 26 -11.82 -12.93 -8.52
N TYR A 27 -12.21 -14.20 -8.58
CA TYR A 27 -12.52 -14.85 -9.86
C TYR A 27 -13.77 -14.27 -10.53
N ILE A 28 -14.77 -13.86 -9.75
CA ILE A 28 -15.95 -13.16 -10.27
C ILE A 28 -15.54 -11.81 -10.89
N LEU A 29 -14.77 -11.02 -10.16
CA LEU A 29 -14.30 -9.71 -10.61
C LEU A 29 -13.34 -9.84 -11.80
N LYS A 30 -12.46 -10.82 -11.81
CA LYS A 30 -11.57 -11.11 -12.94
C LYS A 30 -12.35 -11.48 -14.20
N ASN A 31 -13.42 -12.26 -14.07
CA ASN A 31 -14.27 -12.58 -15.22
C ASN A 31 -15.00 -11.35 -15.78
N GLN A 32 -15.34 -10.39 -14.94
CA GLN A 32 -16.02 -9.15 -15.33
C GLN A 32 -15.08 -8.08 -15.87
N ASN A 33 -13.85 -8.00 -15.36
CA ASN A 33 -12.94 -6.88 -15.57
C ASN A 33 -11.55 -7.27 -16.10
N GLY A 34 -11.29 -8.55 -16.32
CA GLY A 34 -9.94 -9.07 -16.61
C GLY A 34 -9.29 -8.45 -17.85
N GLU A 35 -10.05 -8.19 -18.91
CA GLU A 35 -9.53 -7.52 -20.11
C GLU A 35 -9.08 -6.08 -19.78
N LYS A 36 -9.91 -5.34 -19.04
CA LYS A 36 -9.60 -3.98 -18.61
C LYS A 36 -8.40 -3.95 -17.67
N TRP A 37 -8.29 -4.91 -16.75
CA TRP A 37 -7.14 -5.01 -15.87
C TRP A 37 -5.86 -5.28 -16.65
N ALA A 38 -5.88 -6.22 -17.59
CA ALA A 38 -4.72 -6.53 -18.42
C ALA A 38 -4.26 -5.33 -19.29
N GLU A 39 -5.18 -4.46 -19.70
CA GLU A 39 -4.84 -3.22 -20.39
C GLU A 39 -4.21 -2.19 -19.44
N GLN A 40 -4.78 -2.03 -18.24
CA GLN A 40 -4.25 -1.17 -17.19
C GLN A 40 -2.87 -1.63 -16.71
N ASP A 41 -2.66 -2.92 -16.56
CA ASP A 41 -1.36 -3.50 -16.17
C ASP A 41 -0.28 -3.15 -17.19
N LYS A 42 -0.55 -3.26 -18.50
CA LYS A 42 0.40 -2.86 -19.54
C LYS A 42 0.77 -1.36 -19.46
N GLU A 43 -0.21 -0.51 -19.17
CA GLU A 43 0.04 0.92 -19.00
C GLU A 43 0.89 1.20 -17.75
N LEU A 44 0.61 0.51 -16.65
CA LEU A 44 1.36 0.62 -15.39
C LEU A 44 2.79 0.12 -15.56
N ASP A 45 2.98 -1.04 -16.18
CA ASP A 45 4.30 -1.62 -16.45
C ASP A 45 5.16 -0.67 -17.29
N ALA A 46 4.58 -0.06 -18.33
CA ALA A 46 5.28 0.92 -19.14
C ALA A 46 5.69 2.18 -18.34
N LYS A 47 4.82 2.66 -17.45
CA LYS A 47 5.14 3.79 -16.56
C LYS A 47 6.22 3.44 -15.55
N LEU A 48 6.17 2.25 -14.95
CA LEU A 48 7.18 1.78 -14.00
C LEU A 48 8.54 1.61 -14.69
N ALA A 49 8.58 1.03 -15.88
CA ALA A 49 9.81 0.90 -16.66
C ALA A 49 10.43 2.27 -17.02
N ALA A 50 9.62 3.25 -17.39
CA ALA A 50 10.09 4.61 -17.67
C ALA A 50 10.63 5.32 -16.42
N LEU A 51 10.03 5.08 -15.24
CA LEU A 51 10.52 5.59 -13.96
C LEU A 51 11.85 4.93 -13.59
N GLU A 52 11.97 3.63 -13.76
CA GLU A 52 13.20 2.89 -13.50
C GLU A 52 14.34 3.35 -14.44
N GLU A 53 14.06 3.57 -15.73
CA GLU A 53 15.02 4.14 -16.67
C GLU A 53 15.50 5.54 -16.22
N THR A 54 14.58 6.36 -15.70
CA THR A 54 14.86 7.74 -15.29
C THR A 54 15.64 7.81 -13.98
N PHE A 55 15.29 6.99 -13.00
CA PHE A 55 15.81 7.08 -11.63
C PHE A 55 16.75 5.94 -11.24
N GLY A 56 16.88 4.89 -12.06
CA GLY A 56 17.72 3.72 -11.83
C GLY A 56 17.30 2.83 -10.66
N ARG A 57 16.09 3.04 -10.15
CA ARG A 57 15.51 2.29 -9.03
C ARG A 57 14.00 2.46 -8.93
N PRO A 58 13.28 1.55 -8.27
CA PRO A 58 11.86 1.72 -7.93
C PRO A 58 11.62 2.97 -7.07
N PRO A 59 10.42 3.56 -7.11
CA PRO A 59 10.09 4.73 -6.30
C PRO A 59 10.09 4.41 -4.81
N ASN A 60 10.51 5.37 -3.99
CA ASN A 60 10.29 5.28 -2.54
C ASN A 60 8.81 5.48 -2.23
N ILE A 61 8.29 4.69 -1.29
CA ILE A 61 6.92 4.78 -0.82
C ILE A 61 6.92 5.38 0.59
N VAL A 62 6.23 6.51 0.77
CA VAL A 62 5.99 7.11 2.08
C VAL A 62 4.50 7.01 2.37
N TYR A 63 4.15 6.20 3.36
CA TYR A 63 2.77 6.03 3.80
C TYR A 63 2.54 6.75 5.13
N ILE A 64 1.54 7.64 5.18
CA ILE A 64 1.17 8.40 6.38
C ILE A 64 -0.27 8.04 6.76
N LEU A 65 -0.43 7.33 7.85
CA LEU A 65 -1.74 6.98 8.43
C LEU A 65 -2.06 7.92 9.59
N TRP A 66 -3.03 8.78 9.38
CA TRP A 66 -3.51 9.73 10.39
C TRP A 66 -4.55 9.07 11.28
N ASP A 67 -4.50 9.40 12.56
CA ASP A 67 -5.45 8.87 13.54
C ASP A 67 -6.63 9.85 13.73
N ASP A 68 -7.82 9.30 13.92
CA ASP A 68 -9.06 10.04 14.21
C ASP A 68 -9.39 11.18 13.24
N GLN A 69 -9.05 11.02 11.97
CA GLN A 69 -9.36 12.04 10.96
C GLN A 69 -10.66 11.73 10.21
N GLN A 70 -11.59 12.67 10.26
CA GLN A 70 -12.83 12.58 9.47
C GLN A 70 -12.56 12.87 7.99
N VAL A 71 -13.45 12.42 7.13
CA VAL A 71 -13.37 12.64 5.68
C VAL A 71 -13.30 14.14 5.36
N GLY A 72 -12.29 14.52 4.59
CA GLY A 72 -12.06 15.91 4.18
C GLY A 72 -11.43 16.82 5.22
N ALA A 73 -11.16 16.33 6.44
CA ALA A 73 -10.44 17.12 7.45
C ALA A 73 -9.03 17.51 6.98
N ILE A 74 -8.42 16.68 6.15
CA ILE A 74 -7.09 16.88 5.58
C ILE A 74 -7.21 16.85 4.06
N GLY A 75 -6.51 17.75 3.37
CA GLY A 75 -6.47 17.77 1.90
C GLY A 75 -7.71 18.37 1.23
N ASN A 76 -8.69 18.90 1.97
CA ASN A 76 -9.90 19.54 1.44
C ASN A 76 -10.13 20.91 2.05
N ALA A 77 -9.75 21.95 1.33
CA ALA A 77 -9.83 23.35 1.80
C ALA A 77 -11.26 23.79 2.15
N MET A 78 -12.29 23.29 1.47
CA MET A 78 -13.69 23.66 1.74
C MET A 78 -14.14 23.11 3.10
N VAL A 79 -13.83 21.86 3.41
CA VAL A 79 -14.16 21.25 4.70
C VAL A 79 -13.37 21.93 5.82
N GLN A 80 -12.08 22.17 5.61
CA GLN A 80 -11.18 22.79 6.58
C GLN A 80 -11.61 24.21 6.96
N LYS A 81 -12.12 24.98 5.99
CA LYS A 81 -12.69 26.32 6.26
C LYS A 81 -13.79 26.27 7.31
N ASN A 82 -14.64 25.23 7.28
CA ASN A 82 -15.70 25.05 8.27
C ASN A 82 -15.17 24.54 9.62
N LEU A 83 -14.03 23.83 9.61
CA LEU A 83 -13.39 23.31 10.82
C LEU A 83 -12.45 24.31 11.51
N GLY A 84 -12.14 25.44 10.85
CA GLY A 84 -11.33 26.52 11.40
C GLY A 84 -9.83 26.28 11.40
N TYR A 85 -9.31 25.37 10.57
CA TYR A 85 -7.88 25.16 10.37
C TYR A 85 -7.55 24.88 8.90
N GLU A 86 -6.27 24.88 8.56
CA GLU A 86 -5.78 24.66 7.20
C GLU A 86 -4.58 23.69 7.18
N THR A 87 -4.50 22.88 6.11
CA THR A 87 -3.34 22.04 5.83
C THR A 87 -2.80 22.33 4.43
N PRO A 88 -2.19 23.51 4.20
CA PRO A 88 -1.90 23.98 2.84
C PRO A 88 -0.95 23.06 2.06
N ARG A 89 0.01 22.44 2.71
CA ARG A 89 0.94 21.51 2.06
C ARG A 89 0.25 20.22 1.61
N ILE A 90 -0.63 19.68 2.44
CA ILE A 90 -1.40 18.48 2.11
C ILE A 90 -2.47 18.79 1.09
N ASN A 91 -3.06 19.98 1.15
CA ASN A 91 -4.00 20.46 0.14
C ASN A 91 -3.33 20.57 -1.25
N ALA A 92 -2.08 21.04 -1.31
CA ALA A 92 -1.30 21.07 -2.54
C ALA A 92 -1.03 19.65 -3.06
N MET A 93 -0.59 18.73 -2.21
CA MET A 93 -0.40 17.32 -2.59
C MET A 93 -1.69 16.68 -3.12
N ALA A 94 -2.83 16.95 -2.47
CA ALA A 94 -4.13 16.43 -2.90
C ALA A 94 -4.56 17.01 -4.27
N ALA A 95 -4.18 18.24 -4.58
CA ALA A 95 -4.47 18.86 -5.87
C ALA A 95 -3.56 18.36 -7.00
N GLU A 96 -2.33 17.97 -6.69
CA GLU A 96 -1.35 17.42 -7.65
C GLU A 96 -1.49 15.91 -7.85
N GLY A 97 -2.05 15.20 -6.86
CA GLY A 97 -2.18 13.76 -6.83
C GLY A 97 -3.59 13.26 -7.06
N MET A 98 -3.85 12.05 -6.58
CA MET A 98 -5.16 11.41 -6.64
C MET A 98 -5.85 11.49 -5.28
N ASN A 99 -7.11 11.91 -5.25
CA ASN A 99 -7.95 11.97 -4.06
C ASN A 99 -9.08 10.95 -4.17
N PHE A 100 -9.09 9.97 -3.28
CA PHE A 100 -10.14 8.95 -3.22
C PHE A 100 -11.32 9.44 -2.36
N ALA A 101 -12.39 9.89 -2.98
CA ALA A 101 -13.58 10.41 -2.30
C ALA A 101 -14.41 9.32 -1.58
N ARG A 102 -14.19 8.06 -1.90
CA ARG A 102 -14.93 6.90 -1.36
C ARG A 102 -13.99 5.77 -0.96
N MET A 103 -12.96 6.10 -0.21
CA MET A 103 -12.09 5.13 0.40
C MET A 103 -12.54 4.89 1.84
N TYR A 104 -12.72 3.63 2.20
CA TYR A 104 -13.17 3.23 3.53
C TYR A 104 -12.03 2.54 4.26
N SER A 105 -11.91 2.85 5.55
CA SER A 105 -11.03 2.15 6.48
C SER A 105 -11.86 1.14 7.29
N GLU A 106 -11.21 0.36 8.11
CA GLU A 106 -11.86 -0.44 9.14
C GLU A 106 -12.47 0.48 10.24
N PRO A 107 -13.37 -0.02 11.10
CA PRO A 107 -14.18 0.81 11.99
C PRO A 107 -13.40 1.63 13.03
N SER A 108 -12.12 1.30 13.29
CA SER A 108 -11.30 2.00 14.29
C SER A 108 -9.79 1.87 14.01
N CYS A 109 -8.96 2.51 14.83
CA CYS A 109 -7.53 2.64 14.61
C CYS A 109 -6.78 1.30 14.57
N THR A 110 -6.94 0.42 15.56
CA THR A 110 -6.26 -0.89 15.60
C THR A 110 -6.63 -1.78 14.40
N PRO A 111 -7.92 -2.00 14.09
CA PRO A 111 -8.33 -2.74 12.91
C PRO A 111 -7.76 -2.17 11.61
N THR A 112 -7.85 -0.86 11.41
CA THR A 112 -7.33 -0.18 10.20
C THR A 112 -5.83 -0.37 10.05
N ARG A 113 -5.05 -0.21 11.15
CA ARG A 113 -3.60 -0.41 11.12
C ARG A 113 -3.21 -1.85 10.83
N ALA A 114 -3.92 -2.80 11.45
CA ALA A 114 -3.69 -4.22 11.21
C ALA A 114 -4.04 -4.61 9.77
N ALA A 115 -5.18 -4.14 9.24
CA ALA A 115 -5.58 -4.38 7.87
C ALA A 115 -4.57 -3.78 6.87
N PHE A 116 -4.10 -2.56 7.09
CA PHE A 116 -3.08 -1.94 6.27
C PHE A 116 -1.76 -2.75 6.27
N LEU A 117 -1.29 -3.15 7.46
CA LEU A 117 -0.03 -3.88 7.58
C LEU A 117 -0.06 -5.25 6.92
N THR A 118 -1.21 -5.93 6.93
CA THR A 118 -1.34 -7.31 6.45
C THR A 118 -2.02 -7.44 5.09
N GLY A 119 -2.63 -6.37 4.57
CA GLY A 119 -3.47 -6.42 3.38
C GLY A 119 -4.75 -7.26 3.56
N ARG A 120 -5.16 -7.55 4.81
CA ARG A 120 -6.27 -8.45 5.13
C ARG A 120 -7.32 -7.75 5.99
N HIS A 121 -8.59 -8.03 5.73
CA HIS A 121 -9.68 -7.56 6.59
C HIS A 121 -9.63 -8.15 7.99
N THR A 122 -10.15 -7.41 8.97
CA THR A 122 -10.13 -7.75 10.40
C THR A 122 -10.70 -9.12 10.72
N VAL A 123 -11.70 -9.57 9.98
CA VAL A 123 -12.29 -10.91 10.11
C VAL A 123 -11.30 -12.05 9.82
N ARG A 124 -10.20 -11.75 9.13
CA ARG A 124 -9.17 -12.73 8.76
C ARG A 124 -8.06 -12.84 9.81
N HIS A 125 -7.63 -11.72 10.40
CA HIS A 125 -6.53 -11.68 11.38
C HIS A 125 -7.00 -11.49 12.83
N GLY A 126 -8.30 -11.28 13.07
CA GLY A 126 -8.89 -11.24 14.40
C GLY A 126 -8.74 -9.92 15.16
N MET A 127 -8.05 -8.91 14.61
CA MET A 127 -7.86 -7.60 15.24
C MET A 127 -9.07 -6.68 14.97
N ALA A 128 -10.25 -7.07 15.46
CA ALA A 128 -11.51 -6.41 15.10
C ALA A 128 -11.91 -5.26 16.04
N VAL A 129 -11.22 -5.10 17.17
CA VAL A 129 -11.51 -4.07 18.18
C VAL A 129 -10.28 -3.24 18.49
N VAL A 130 -10.48 -2.08 19.09
CA VAL A 130 -9.38 -1.22 19.55
C VAL A 130 -8.59 -1.94 20.61
N GLY A 131 -7.26 -2.07 20.41
CA GLY A 131 -6.35 -2.58 21.44
C GLY A 131 -6.07 -1.50 22.46
N MET A 132 -6.32 -1.81 23.73
CA MET A 132 -6.03 -0.92 24.84
C MET A 132 -4.67 -1.25 25.46
N PRO A 133 -3.98 -0.26 26.07
CA PRO A 133 -2.77 -0.54 26.86
C PRO A 133 -3.06 -1.61 27.91
N HIS A 134 -2.16 -2.56 28.05
CA HIS A 134 -2.25 -3.71 28.96
C HIS A 134 -3.19 -4.86 28.54
N GLU A 135 -3.85 -4.77 27.41
CA GLU A 135 -4.53 -5.94 26.83
C GLU A 135 -3.52 -6.85 26.14
N PHE A 136 -3.66 -8.15 26.36
CA PHE A 136 -2.88 -9.15 25.65
C PHE A 136 -3.51 -9.35 24.28
N GLY A 137 -2.78 -8.97 23.25
CA GLY A 137 -3.21 -9.16 21.87
C GLY A 137 -2.33 -8.42 20.88
N GLY A 138 -2.34 -8.88 19.66
CA GLY A 138 -1.57 -8.31 18.56
C GLY A 138 -1.76 -9.15 17.31
N LEU A 139 -1.13 -8.72 16.22
CA LEU A 139 -1.01 -9.56 15.05
C LEU A 139 -0.24 -10.82 15.39
N ARG A 140 -0.70 -11.94 14.87
CA ARG A 140 0.01 -13.22 15.03
C ARG A 140 1.36 -13.13 14.33
N ALA A 141 2.33 -13.90 14.81
CA ALA A 141 3.68 -13.92 14.24
C ALA A 141 3.71 -14.40 12.78
N GLU A 142 2.74 -15.23 12.42
CA GLU A 142 2.60 -15.82 11.08
C GLU A 142 1.97 -14.85 10.06
N GLU A 143 1.44 -13.69 10.51
CA GLU A 143 0.87 -12.70 9.60
C GLU A 143 2.01 -11.99 8.85
N VAL A 144 2.03 -12.15 7.55
CA VAL A 144 2.96 -11.44 6.66
C VAL A 144 2.60 -9.96 6.59
N LYS A 145 3.58 -9.11 6.80
CA LYS A 145 3.40 -7.65 6.83
C LYS A 145 4.01 -7.00 5.58
N ILE A 146 3.41 -5.93 5.12
CA ILE A 146 3.88 -5.17 3.95
C ILE A 146 5.37 -4.79 4.06
N ALA A 147 5.87 -4.53 5.27
CA ALA A 147 7.28 -4.21 5.49
C ALA A 147 8.21 -5.40 5.18
N GLU A 148 7.77 -6.62 5.47
CA GLU A 148 8.52 -7.85 5.15
C GLU A 148 8.56 -8.04 3.64
N VAL A 149 7.41 -7.92 2.96
CA VAL A 149 7.31 -8.01 1.50
C VAL A 149 8.20 -6.98 0.80
N LEU A 150 8.17 -5.72 1.25
CA LEU A 150 8.99 -4.67 0.67
C LEU A 150 10.48 -4.86 0.97
N SER A 151 10.83 -5.41 2.13
CA SER A 151 12.24 -5.73 2.47
C SER A 151 12.81 -6.84 1.60
N GLU A 152 11.99 -7.79 1.16
CA GLU A 152 12.41 -8.86 0.25
C GLU A 152 12.52 -8.36 -1.21
N ALA A 153 11.74 -7.36 -1.55
CA ALA A 153 11.75 -6.77 -2.89
C ALA A 153 12.90 -5.78 -3.15
N GLY A 154 13.67 -5.37 -2.13
CA GLY A 154 14.79 -4.42 -2.19
C GLY A 154 14.43 -3.06 -1.67
#